data_d88f83a03527f946b5aad7c751dc13a0
#
_entry.id   d88f83a03527f946b5aad7c751dc13a0
#
_cell.length_a   1.000
_cell.length_b   1.000
_cell.length_c   1.000
_cell.angle_alpha   90.00
_cell.angle_beta   90.00
_cell.angle_gamma   90.00
#
_symmetry.space_group_name_H-M   'P 1'
#
loop_
_entity.id
_entity.type
_entity.pdbx_description
1 polymer ?
#
loop_
_entity_poly.entity_id
_entity_poly.type
_entity_poly.pdbx_seq_one_letter_code
_entity_poly.pdbx_strand_id
1 'polypeptide(L)'
;GVPTMYFKLLEVDGLDKYELSSMRLFVSGSAPLTRDLFYKLKKAFGHEILERAGMSESMMNFSNPYNGDRIPGSVGPCLPGVKVRITGKNYNDVLVNIEGEILIKGPNVFNGYWNKPSYNKHAFKDGWFITGDVGKIDEKGYVYIIGRSKDVIISGGINIYPREIEDVIESIPEVKECAVVGIPDKEFGESVKAYVVLNGNGKLTEDDVITYCKEKLASFKKPKFVEFIDALQKNTMGKILKEELRKRGKKNW
;
A
#
# COMPACT_ATOMS: atom_id res chain seq x y z
N GLY A 1 6.15 13.42 -7.01
CA GLY A 1 7.05 12.26 -7.04
C GLY A 1 6.35 10.98 -6.58
N VAL A 2 7.12 9.92 -6.46
CA VAL A 2 6.71 8.67 -5.79
C VAL A 2 7.47 8.56 -4.45
N PRO A 3 7.00 7.78 -3.47
CA PRO A 3 7.65 7.68 -2.15
C PRO A 3 9.16 7.39 -2.20
N THR A 4 9.60 6.52 -3.11
CA THR A 4 11.03 6.20 -3.26
C THR A 4 11.89 7.39 -3.72
N MET A 5 11.33 8.34 -4.49
CA MET A 5 12.04 9.58 -4.84
C MET A 5 12.22 10.46 -3.61
N TYR A 6 11.17 10.58 -2.79
CA TYR A 6 11.22 11.35 -1.56
C TYR A 6 12.19 10.74 -0.54
N PHE A 7 12.21 9.41 -0.43
CA PHE A 7 13.17 8.73 0.41
C PHE A 7 14.62 9.07 0.01
N LYS A 8 14.93 9.00 -1.30
CA LYS A 8 16.25 9.40 -1.82
C LYS A 8 16.60 10.87 -1.58
N LEU A 9 15.60 11.76 -1.60
CA LEU A 9 15.84 13.17 -1.29
C LEU A 9 16.25 13.36 0.17
N LEU A 10 15.69 12.57 1.11
CA LEU A 10 16.09 12.61 2.51
C LEU A 10 17.51 12.11 2.77
N GLU A 11 18.08 11.32 1.84
CA GLU A 11 19.46 10.82 1.91
C GLU A 11 20.50 11.84 1.39
N VAL A 12 20.05 12.98 0.82
CA VAL A 12 20.95 14.00 0.27
C VAL A 12 21.62 14.78 1.38
N ASP A 13 22.95 14.75 1.40
CA ASP A 13 23.73 15.53 2.34
C ASP A 13 23.51 17.04 2.15
N GLY A 14 23.23 17.72 3.27
CA GLY A 14 23.02 19.16 3.25
C GLY A 14 21.69 19.59 2.62
N LEU A 15 20.67 18.73 2.68
CA LEU A 15 19.31 19.06 2.24
C LEU A 15 18.76 20.31 2.93
N ASP A 16 19.15 20.55 4.18
CA ASP A 16 18.81 21.71 5.00
C ASP A 16 19.37 23.06 4.47
N LYS A 17 20.33 23.01 3.57
CA LYS A 17 20.90 24.20 2.91
C LYS A 17 20.04 24.73 1.74
N TYR A 18 19.07 23.93 1.30
CA TYR A 18 18.18 24.34 0.20
C TYR A 18 16.96 25.06 0.75
N GLU A 19 16.69 26.25 0.20
CA GLU A 19 15.50 27.04 0.52
C GLU A 19 14.27 26.44 -0.21
N LEU A 20 13.37 25.85 0.54
CA LEU A 20 12.17 25.20 0.02
C LEU A 20 10.87 25.98 0.30
N SER A 21 10.93 27.15 0.94
CA SER A 21 9.74 27.95 1.29
C SER A 21 8.99 28.45 0.06
N SER A 22 9.68 28.64 -1.07
CA SER A 22 9.07 29.03 -2.34
C SER A 22 8.29 27.90 -3.01
N MET A 23 8.45 26.65 -2.55
CA MET A 23 7.73 25.52 -3.09
C MET A 23 6.26 25.58 -2.69
N ARG A 24 5.38 25.57 -3.69
CA ARG A 24 3.93 25.63 -3.46
C ARG A 24 3.35 24.32 -2.96
N LEU A 25 3.86 23.19 -3.45
CA LEU A 25 3.26 21.88 -3.23
C LEU A 25 4.23 20.74 -3.51
N PHE A 26 4.23 19.74 -2.64
CA PHE A 26 4.84 18.44 -2.87
C PHE A 26 3.73 17.39 -2.96
N VAL A 27 3.76 16.56 -4.01
CA VAL A 27 2.73 15.57 -4.31
C VAL A 27 3.32 14.17 -4.37
N SER A 28 2.74 13.22 -3.65
CA SER A 28 3.07 11.80 -3.71
C SER A 28 1.92 10.98 -4.29
N GLY A 29 2.26 9.94 -5.07
CA GLY A 29 1.29 8.99 -5.61
C GLY A 29 1.96 7.77 -6.23
N SER A 30 1.16 6.91 -6.85
CA SER A 30 1.56 5.66 -7.51
C SER A 30 2.05 4.54 -6.56
N ALA A 31 2.36 4.84 -5.31
CA ALA A 31 2.64 3.91 -4.24
C ALA A 31 2.21 4.53 -2.90
N PRO A 32 1.90 3.74 -1.87
CA PRO A 32 1.55 4.25 -0.56
C PRO A 32 2.69 5.03 0.08
N LEU A 33 2.37 6.19 0.66
CA LEU A 33 3.28 6.96 1.50
C LEU A 33 3.10 6.52 2.96
N THR A 34 4.15 6.00 3.59
CA THR A 34 4.07 5.60 4.99
C THR A 34 3.89 6.81 5.89
N ARG A 35 3.23 6.64 7.04
CA ARG A 35 3.08 7.72 8.03
C ARG A 35 4.44 8.25 8.51
N ASP A 36 5.39 7.34 8.74
CA ASP A 36 6.75 7.71 9.14
C ASP A 36 7.43 8.60 8.10
N LEU A 37 7.39 8.18 6.82
CA LEU A 37 7.97 8.97 5.73
C LEU A 37 7.26 10.32 5.57
N PHE A 38 5.93 10.38 5.72
CA PHE A 38 5.19 11.64 5.70
C PHE A 38 5.72 12.64 6.75
N TYR A 39 5.90 12.19 8.00
CA TYR A 39 6.40 13.06 9.06
C TYR A 39 7.87 13.44 8.89
N LYS A 40 8.71 12.52 8.41
CA LYS A 40 10.12 12.82 8.07
C LYS A 40 10.20 13.90 6.99
N LEU A 41 9.38 13.78 5.93
CA LEU A 41 9.31 14.79 4.86
C LEU A 41 8.75 16.13 5.35
N LYS A 42 7.69 16.11 6.17
CA LYS A 42 7.16 17.34 6.78
C LYS A 42 8.24 18.08 7.58
N LYS A 43 9.03 17.32 8.35
CA LYS A 43 10.15 17.89 9.14
C LYS A 43 11.26 18.45 8.23
N ALA A 44 11.65 17.72 7.18
CA ALA A 44 12.76 18.08 6.31
C ALA A 44 12.41 19.21 5.34
N PHE A 45 11.19 19.22 4.81
CA PHE A 45 10.77 20.17 3.76
C PHE A 45 9.99 21.37 4.29
N GLY A 46 9.52 21.32 5.54
CA GLY A 46 8.60 22.34 6.08
C GLY A 46 7.19 22.28 5.46
N HIS A 47 6.88 21.25 4.67
CA HIS A 47 5.64 21.09 3.94
C HIS A 47 4.99 19.73 4.19
N GLU A 48 3.68 19.70 4.26
CA GLU A 48 2.92 18.44 4.23
C GLU A 48 2.80 17.93 2.80
N ILE A 49 3.11 16.65 2.61
CA ILE A 49 2.97 16.00 1.32
C ILE A 49 1.49 15.81 0.99
N LEU A 50 1.07 16.18 -0.21
CA LEU A 50 -0.25 15.88 -0.73
C LEU A 50 -0.22 14.48 -1.34
N GLU A 51 -0.77 13.50 -0.63
CA GLU A 51 -0.92 12.15 -1.15
C GLU A 51 -2.19 12.03 -1.99
N ARG A 52 -2.10 11.37 -3.13
CA ARG A 52 -3.19 11.13 -4.07
C ARG A 52 -3.12 9.75 -4.69
N ALA A 53 -4.26 9.22 -5.14
CA ALA A 53 -4.32 7.92 -5.79
C ALA A 53 -5.18 7.93 -7.05
N GLY A 54 -4.74 7.14 -8.01
CA GLY A 54 -5.42 6.89 -9.25
C GLY A 54 -4.81 5.69 -9.97
N MET A 55 -5.35 5.36 -11.12
CA MET A 55 -4.92 4.23 -11.94
C MET A 55 -5.19 4.51 -13.41
N SER A 56 -4.59 3.74 -14.31
CA SER A 56 -4.76 3.96 -15.75
C SER A 56 -6.21 3.89 -16.21
N GLU A 57 -7.00 3.05 -15.57
CA GLU A 57 -8.41 2.82 -15.87
C GLU A 57 -9.34 3.96 -15.48
N SER A 58 -8.87 4.88 -14.64
CA SER A 58 -9.71 5.95 -14.09
C SER A 58 -8.99 7.27 -13.83
N MET A 59 -7.76 7.41 -14.30
CA MET A 59 -6.95 8.60 -14.04
C MET A 59 -6.78 8.86 -12.52
N MET A 60 -7.29 10.01 -12.04
CA MET A 60 -7.22 10.36 -10.61
C MET A 60 -8.58 10.17 -9.95
N ASN A 61 -8.58 9.45 -8.82
CA ASN A 61 -9.80 9.14 -8.07
C ASN A 61 -9.88 9.91 -6.76
N PHE A 62 -8.75 9.97 -6.05
CA PHE A 62 -8.67 10.49 -4.69
C PHE A 62 -7.51 11.46 -4.56
N SER A 63 -7.67 12.48 -3.73
CA SER A 63 -6.59 13.40 -3.39
C SER A 63 -6.83 14.01 -2.02
N ASN A 64 -5.79 14.08 -1.20
CA ASN A 64 -5.80 14.99 -0.08
C ASN A 64 -6.03 16.43 -0.57
N PRO A 65 -6.67 17.29 0.23
CA PRO A 65 -7.04 18.63 -0.22
C PRO A 65 -5.81 19.52 -0.43
N TYR A 66 -5.92 20.42 -1.41
CA TYR A 66 -4.92 21.47 -1.60
C TYR A 66 -4.88 22.42 -0.40
N ASN A 67 -6.07 22.89 0.01
CA ASN A 67 -6.30 23.65 1.23
C ASN A 67 -7.08 22.79 2.22
N GLY A 68 -6.57 22.59 3.41
CA GLY A 68 -7.20 21.77 4.47
C GLY A 68 -6.31 20.66 4.97
N ASP A 69 -6.89 19.75 5.75
CA ASP A 69 -6.15 18.69 6.45
C ASP A 69 -5.66 17.62 5.48
N ARG A 70 -4.36 17.34 5.48
CA ARG A 70 -3.75 16.20 4.80
C ARG A 70 -3.49 15.10 5.81
N ILE A 71 -4.21 13.99 5.66
CA ILE A 71 -4.18 12.92 6.66
C ILE A 71 -3.15 11.87 6.24
N PRO A 72 -2.07 11.66 7.02
CA PRO A 72 -1.05 10.67 6.72
C PRO A 72 -1.61 9.26 6.61
N GLY A 73 -1.27 8.57 5.52
CA GLY A 73 -1.77 7.22 5.20
C GLY A 73 -3.14 7.19 4.53
N SER A 74 -3.77 8.36 4.31
CA SER A 74 -4.97 8.48 3.49
C SER A 74 -4.64 9.08 2.13
N VAL A 75 -5.26 8.57 1.09
CA VAL A 75 -5.18 9.13 -0.26
C VAL A 75 -6.16 10.31 -0.47
N GLY A 76 -6.87 10.70 0.58
CA GLY A 76 -7.83 11.79 0.58
C GLY A 76 -9.25 11.39 0.16
N PRO A 77 -10.18 12.34 0.14
CA PRO A 77 -11.54 12.14 -0.37
C PRO A 77 -11.57 11.96 -1.89
N CYS A 78 -12.73 11.57 -2.40
CA CYS A 78 -13.01 11.53 -3.84
C CYS A 78 -12.82 12.90 -4.48
N LEU A 79 -12.24 12.90 -5.68
CA LEU A 79 -12.26 14.08 -6.54
C LEU A 79 -13.68 14.38 -7.05
N PRO A 80 -13.98 15.64 -7.41
CA PRO A 80 -15.30 16.02 -7.94
C PRO A 80 -15.74 15.13 -9.10
N GLY A 81 -16.99 14.62 -9.02
CA GLY A 81 -17.55 13.71 -10.01
C GLY A 81 -17.23 12.24 -9.82
N VAL A 82 -16.24 11.90 -8.99
CA VAL A 82 -15.92 10.50 -8.63
C VAL A 82 -16.79 10.07 -7.45
N LYS A 83 -17.38 8.89 -7.58
CA LYS A 83 -18.10 8.21 -6.49
C LYS A 83 -17.33 6.95 -6.11
N VAL A 84 -17.33 6.62 -4.83
CA VAL A 84 -16.67 5.44 -4.27
C VAL A 84 -17.66 4.62 -3.45
N ARG A 85 -17.51 3.31 -3.49
CA ARG A 85 -18.15 2.36 -2.59
C ARG A 85 -17.08 1.44 -2.03
N ILE A 86 -17.22 1.08 -0.76
CA ILE A 86 -16.45 0.00 -0.15
C ILE A 86 -17.40 -1.16 0.04
N THR A 87 -17.04 -2.31 -0.50
CA THR A 87 -17.95 -3.47 -0.55
C THR A 87 -17.30 -4.71 0.05
N GLY A 88 -18.11 -5.48 0.76
CA GLY A 88 -17.77 -6.81 1.24
C GLY A 88 -18.12 -7.91 0.24
N LYS A 89 -18.42 -9.09 0.76
CA LYS A 89 -18.88 -10.23 -0.05
C LYS A 89 -20.14 -9.87 -0.84
N ASN A 90 -20.22 -10.37 -2.06
CA ASN A 90 -21.35 -10.16 -2.99
C ASN A 90 -21.60 -8.68 -3.34
N TYR A 91 -20.58 -7.83 -3.20
CA TYR A 91 -20.66 -6.39 -3.52
C TYR A 91 -21.71 -5.61 -2.71
N ASN A 92 -22.02 -6.07 -1.49
CA ASN A 92 -22.83 -5.32 -0.53
C ASN A 92 -21.96 -4.25 0.12
N ASP A 93 -22.51 -3.03 0.29
CA ASP A 93 -21.81 -1.95 0.97
C ASP A 93 -21.49 -2.31 2.42
N VAL A 94 -20.31 -1.92 2.88
CA VAL A 94 -19.89 -2.06 4.27
C VAL A 94 -20.07 -0.72 5.02
N LEU A 95 -20.05 -0.79 6.34
CA LEU A 95 -20.11 0.40 7.19
C LEU A 95 -18.80 1.20 7.11
N VAL A 96 -18.89 2.46 7.51
CA VAL A 96 -17.74 3.36 7.67
C VAL A 96 -16.67 2.70 8.56
N ASN A 97 -15.42 2.89 8.22
CA ASN A 97 -14.24 2.29 8.85
C ASN A 97 -14.10 0.75 8.69
N ILE A 98 -15.03 0.10 7.99
CA ILE A 98 -14.90 -1.33 7.66
C ILE A 98 -14.17 -1.48 6.32
N GLU A 99 -13.28 -2.46 6.29
CA GLU A 99 -12.46 -2.79 5.13
C GLU A 99 -13.27 -3.57 4.08
N GLY A 100 -13.04 -3.26 2.81
CA GLY A 100 -13.65 -3.95 1.70
C GLY A 100 -13.03 -3.57 0.36
N GLU A 101 -13.55 -4.16 -0.71
CA GLU A 101 -13.11 -3.87 -2.07
C GLU A 101 -13.58 -2.48 -2.49
N ILE A 102 -12.67 -1.71 -3.08
CA ILE A 102 -12.96 -0.36 -3.55
C ILE A 102 -13.56 -0.43 -4.95
N LEU A 103 -14.78 0.06 -5.07
CA LEU A 103 -15.45 0.27 -6.36
C LEU A 103 -15.58 1.76 -6.62
N ILE A 104 -15.37 2.18 -7.86
CA ILE A 104 -15.48 3.58 -8.28
C ILE A 104 -16.43 3.74 -9.45
N LYS A 105 -17.05 4.91 -9.54
CA LYS A 105 -17.91 5.32 -10.65
C LYS A 105 -17.74 6.81 -10.90
N GLY A 106 -17.59 7.21 -12.15
CA GLY A 106 -17.45 8.61 -12.51
C GLY A 106 -17.11 8.79 -13.98
N PRO A 107 -17.14 10.03 -14.48
CA PRO A 107 -16.82 10.33 -15.88
C PRO A 107 -15.35 10.08 -16.24
N ASN A 108 -14.50 9.93 -15.24
CA ASN A 108 -13.07 9.61 -15.38
C ASN A 108 -12.81 8.12 -15.58
N VAL A 109 -13.79 7.25 -15.32
CA VAL A 109 -13.65 5.80 -15.45
C VAL A 109 -13.74 5.41 -16.93
N PHE A 110 -12.79 4.59 -17.38
CA PHE A 110 -12.74 4.09 -18.75
C PHE A 110 -13.97 3.23 -19.10
N ASN A 111 -14.23 3.05 -20.40
CA ASN A 111 -15.38 2.26 -20.86
C ASN A 111 -15.10 0.73 -20.88
N GLY A 112 -13.85 0.32 -20.65
CA GLY A 112 -13.44 -1.07 -20.62
C GLY A 112 -12.14 -1.32 -21.38
N TYR A 113 -11.60 -2.51 -21.24
CA TYR A 113 -10.38 -2.96 -21.92
C TYR A 113 -10.68 -3.29 -23.39
N TRP A 114 -9.84 -2.77 -24.27
CA TRP A 114 -9.95 -2.95 -25.71
C TRP A 114 -9.86 -4.43 -26.09
N ASN A 115 -10.83 -4.92 -26.87
CA ASN A 115 -10.91 -6.30 -27.33
C ASN A 115 -10.82 -7.38 -26.21
N LYS A 116 -11.31 -7.08 -24.99
CA LYS A 116 -11.30 -8.00 -23.85
C LYS A 116 -12.69 -8.16 -23.22
N PRO A 117 -13.71 -8.64 -23.97
CA PRO A 117 -15.09 -8.68 -23.47
C PRO A 117 -15.26 -9.56 -22.23
N SER A 118 -14.53 -10.67 -22.14
CA SER A 118 -14.54 -11.53 -20.95
C SER A 118 -13.97 -10.85 -19.71
N TYR A 119 -12.91 -10.07 -19.86
CA TYR A 119 -12.34 -9.26 -18.76
C TYR A 119 -13.32 -8.17 -18.33
N ASN A 120 -13.95 -7.49 -19.28
CA ASN A 120 -14.87 -6.40 -18.99
C ASN A 120 -16.09 -6.86 -18.17
N LYS A 121 -16.57 -8.08 -18.38
CA LYS A 121 -17.65 -8.66 -17.56
C LYS A 121 -17.30 -8.76 -16.07
N HIS A 122 -16.01 -8.93 -15.75
CA HIS A 122 -15.51 -9.05 -14.38
C HIS A 122 -14.94 -7.73 -13.84
N ALA A 123 -14.63 -6.77 -14.72
CA ALA A 123 -14.09 -5.48 -14.33
C ALA A 123 -15.17 -4.52 -13.81
N PHE A 124 -16.45 -4.78 -14.15
CA PHE A 124 -17.57 -3.93 -13.76
C PHE A 124 -18.67 -4.72 -13.08
N LYS A 125 -19.29 -4.10 -12.08
CA LYS A 125 -20.47 -4.60 -11.40
C LYS A 125 -21.52 -3.47 -11.30
N ASP A 126 -22.66 -3.62 -11.95
CA ASP A 126 -23.78 -2.66 -11.94
C ASP A 126 -23.34 -1.21 -12.29
N GLY A 127 -22.40 -1.10 -13.25
CA GLY A 127 -21.84 0.17 -13.70
C GLY A 127 -20.79 0.79 -12.76
N TRP A 128 -20.31 0.02 -11.77
CA TRP A 128 -19.18 0.35 -10.93
C TRP A 128 -17.95 -0.41 -11.39
N PHE A 129 -16.82 0.28 -11.52
CA PHE A 129 -15.53 -0.33 -11.82
C PHE A 129 -14.93 -0.92 -10.55
N ILE A 130 -14.55 -2.19 -10.62
CA ILE A 130 -13.88 -2.93 -9.54
C ILE A 130 -12.40 -2.65 -9.64
N THR A 131 -11.84 -1.87 -8.71
CA THR A 131 -10.44 -1.42 -8.80
C THR A 131 -9.42 -2.51 -8.52
N GLY A 132 -9.83 -3.57 -7.82
CA GLY A 132 -8.95 -4.58 -7.25
C GLY A 132 -8.10 -4.06 -6.08
N ASP A 133 -8.38 -2.86 -5.58
CA ASP A 133 -7.84 -2.33 -4.34
C ASP A 133 -8.80 -2.63 -3.18
N VAL A 134 -8.24 -2.91 -2.02
CA VAL A 134 -8.96 -3.02 -0.75
C VAL A 134 -8.70 -1.78 0.08
N GLY A 135 -9.72 -1.25 0.71
CA GLY A 135 -9.60 -0.05 1.53
C GLY A 135 -10.81 0.18 2.42
N LYS A 136 -10.83 1.33 3.04
CA LYS A 136 -11.94 1.82 3.87
C LYS A 136 -12.13 3.32 3.68
N ILE A 137 -13.29 3.80 4.12
CA ILE A 137 -13.61 5.24 4.19
C ILE A 137 -13.89 5.57 5.64
N ASP A 138 -13.36 6.69 6.12
CA ASP A 138 -13.67 7.21 7.44
C ASP A 138 -14.92 8.11 7.43
N GLU A 139 -15.35 8.57 8.60
CA GLU A 139 -16.51 9.43 8.80
C GLU A 139 -16.39 10.79 8.11
N LYS A 140 -15.18 11.24 7.80
CA LYS A 140 -14.89 12.48 7.09
C LYS A 140 -14.81 12.29 5.57
N GLY A 141 -14.98 11.05 5.08
CA GLY A 141 -14.91 10.71 3.66
C GLY A 141 -13.50 10.50 3.11
N TYR A 142 -12.48 10.41 3.98
CA TYR A 142 -11.11 10.09 3.56
C TYR A 142 -10.99 8.61 3.27
N VAL A 143 -10.39 8.30 2.12
CA VAL A 143 -10.16 6.93 1.65
C VAL A 143 -8.76 6.47 2.06
N TYR A 144 -8.68 5.25 2.55
CA TYR A 144 -7.43 4.56 2.92
C TYR A 144 -7.31 3.31 2.07
N ILE A 145 -6.25 3.23 1.26
CA ILE A 145 -5.93 2.03 0.48
C ILE A 145 -5.04 1.13 1.33
N ILE A 146 -5.53 -0.06 1.65
CA ILE A 146 -4.88 -1.03 2.55
C ILE A 146 -4.05 -2.03 1.76
N GLY A 147 -4.47 -2.35 0.53
CA GLY A 147 -3.75 -3.30 -0.31
C GLY A 147 -4.49 -3.65 -1.58
N ARG A 148 -4.03 -4.73 -2.22
CA ARG A 148 -4.67 -5.31 -3.41
C ARG A 148 -5.45 -6.56 -3.02
N SER A 149 -6.65 -6.76 -3.56
CA SER A 149 -7.48 -7.96 -3.33
C SER A 149 -6.70 -9.25 -3.62
N LYS A 150 -5.91 -9.26 -4.69
CA LYS A 150 -5.08 -10.41 -5.11
C LYS A 150 -3.86 -10.67 -4.22
N ASP A 151 -3.49 -9.71 -3.37
CA ASP A 151 -2.32 -9.80 -2.49
C ASP A 151 -2.72 -10.13 -1.05
N VAL A 152 -4.02 -10.14 -0.75
CA VAL A 152 -4.55 -10.54 0.56
C VAL A 152 -4.11 -11.97 0.86
N ILE A 153 -3.58 -12.18 2.05
CA ILE A 153 -3.20 -13.50 2.57
C ILE A 153 -4.39 -14.05 3.34
N ILE A 154 -4.83 -15.25 3.00
CA ILE A 154 -5.96 -15.90 3.68
C ILE A 154 -5.40 -17.02 4.58
N SER A 155 -5.24 -16.71 5.86
CA SER A 155 -4.70 -17.62 6.85
C SER A 155 -5.77 -18.01 7.86
N GLY A 156 -6.10 -19.29 7.92
CA GLY A 156 -7.15 -19.79 8.84
C GLY A 156 -8.52 -19.13 8.62
N GLY A 157 -8.84 -18.70 7.40
CA GLY A 157 -10.07 -17.99 7.07
C GLY A 157 -10.07 -16.49 7.40
N ILE A 158 -8.96 -15.96 7.88
CA ILE A 158 -8.78 -14.53 8.22
C ILE A 158 -8.04 -13.83 7.07
N ASN A 159 -8.55 -12.69 6.65
CA ASN A 159 -7.86 -11.82 5.69
C ASN A 159 -6.74 -11.05 6.39
N ILE A 160 -5.52 -11.20 5.88
CA ILE A 160 -4.33 -10.48 6.36
C ILE A 160 -3.83 -9.63 5.21
N TYR A 161 -3.68 -8.35 5.47
CA TYR A 161 -3.23 -7.38 4.46
C TYR A 161 -1.72 -7.18 4.61
N PRO A 162 -0.92 -7.55 3.59
CA PRO A 162 0.53 -7.45 3.63
C PRO A 162 1.06 -6.08 4.05
N ARG A 163 0.40 -5.02 3.60
CA ARG A 163 0.85 -3.65 3.83
C ARG A 163 0.95 -3.28 5.30
N GLU A 164 0.00 -3.71 6.11
CA GLU A 164 0.01 -3.45 7.56
C GLU A 164 1.26 -4.05 8.24
N ILE A 165 1.69 -5.21 7.76
CA ILE A 165 2.88 -5.89 8.27
C ILE A 165 4.14 -5.23 7.71
N GLU A 166 4.13 -4.88 6.43
CA GLU A 166 5.23 -4.15 5.77
C GLU A 166 5.51 -2.82 6.47
N ASP A 167 4.47 -2.03 6.80
CA ASP A 167 4.61 -0.76 7.51
C ASP A 167 5.28 -0.93 8.89
N VAL A 168 4.97 -2.02 9.61
CA VAL A 168 5.60 -2.34 10.88
C VAL A 168 7.05 -2.74 10.70
N ILE A 169 7.36 -3.62 9.75
CA ILE A 169 8.73 -4.08 9.49
C ILE A 169 9.58 -2.91 8.98
N GLU A 170 9.07 -2.07 8.08
CA GLU A 170 9.77 -0.89 7.55
C GLU A 170 10.03 0.19 8.61
N SER A 171 9.34 0.14 9.78
CA SER A 171 9.64 1.03 10.90
C SER A 171 10.86 0.62 11.73
N ILE A 172 11.45 -0.55 11.47
CA ILE A 172 12.70 -1.00 12.08
C ILE A 172 13.87 -0.26 11.41
N PRO A 173 14.74 0.46 12.17
CA PRO A 173 15.79 1.30 11.58
C PRO A 173 16.77 0.58 10.67
N GLU A 174 17.05 -0.70 10.94
CA GLU A 174 17.95 -1.55 10.16
C GLU A 174 17.33 -2.05 8.85
N VAL A 175 16.01 -1.91 8.67
CA VAL A 175 15.30 -2.34 7.47
C VAL A 175 15.30 -1.24 6.43
N LYS A 176 15.76 -1.59 5.22
CA LYS A 176 15.72 -0.71 4.04
C LYS A 176 14.38 -0.76 3.33
N GLU A 177 13.89 -1.96 3.09
CA GLU A 177 12.61 -2.24 2.45
C GLU A 177 12.19 -3.68 2.74
N CYS A 178 10.90 -3.95 2.67
CA CYS A 178 10.41 -5.32 2.80
C CYS A 178 9.24 -5.60 1.85
N ALA A 179 8.92 -6.88 1.71
CA ALA A 179 7.71 -7.35 1.03
C ALA A 179 7.14 -8.56 1.75
N VAL A 180 5.84 -8.53 1.98
CA VAL A 180 5.11 -9.61 2.65
C VAL A 180 4.19 -10.30 1.65
N VAL A 181 4.21 -11.65 1.68
CA VAL A 181 3.38 -12.50 0.82
C VAL A 181 2.82 -13.69 1.60
N GLY A 182 1.71 -14.24 1.09
CA GLY A 182 1.22 -15.55 1.50
C GLY A 182 2.01 -16.64 0.82
N ILE A 183 2.38 -17.66 1.58
CA ILE A 183 2.92 -18.92 1.08
C ILE A 183 2.01 -20.06 1.50
N PRO A 184 1.93 -21.19 0.76
CA PRO A 184 1.10 -22.32 1.14
C PRO A 184 1.39 -22.80 2.57
N ASP A 185 0.36 -23.18 3.30
CA ASP A 185 0.43 -23.74 4.63
C ASP A 185 -0.59 -24.86 4.78
N LYS A 186 -0.17 -26.00 5.31
CA LYS A 186 -1.02 -27.21 5.39
C LYS A 186 -2.20 -27.08 6.37
N GLU A 187 -2.03 -26.27 7.40
CA GLU A 187 -3.02 -26.11 8.48
C GLU A 187 -3.91 -24.89 8.24
N PHE A 188 -3.31 -23.77 7.82
CA PHE A 188 -4.00 -22.49 7.71
C PHE A 188 -4.33 -22.07 6.25
N GLY A 189 -3.98 -22.91 5.24
CA GLY A 189 -4.12 -22.57 3.83
C GLY A 189 -2.96 -21.69 3.35
N GLU A 190 -2.75 -20.54 3.98
CA GLU A 190 -1.58 -19.68 3.77
C GLU A 190 -0.95 -19.26 5.09
N SER A 191 0.37 -19.07 5.08
CA SER A 191 1.14 -18.44 6.14
C SER A 191 1.81 -17.17 5.65
N VAL A 192 2.00 -16.23 6.56
CA VAL A 192 2.67 -14.95 6.29
C VAL A 192 4.18 -15.16 6.21
N LYS A 193 4.79 -14.76 5.08
CA LYS A 193 6.24 -14.70 4.90
C LYS A 193 6.69 -13.29 4.55
N ALA A 194 7.69 -12.78 5.27
CA ALA A 194 8.33 -11.51 5.00
C ALA A 194 9.69 -11.72 4.32
N TYR A 195 9.94 -10.98 3.25
CA TYR A 195 11.25 -10.82 2.63
C TYR A 195 11.79 -9.45 3.01
N VAL A 196 12.96 -9.39 3.62
CA VAL A 196 13.51 -8.18 4.21
C VAL A 196 14.87 -7.86 3.61
N VAL A 197 15.06 -6.60 3.22
CA VAL A 197 16.36 -6.05 2.80
C VAL A 197 16.85 -5.14 3.91
N LEU A 198 18.08 -5.33 4.36
CA LEU A 198 18.69 -4.54 5.43
C LEU A 198 19.44 -3.31 4.90
N ASN A 199 19.58 -2.31 5.75
CA ASN A 199 20.48 -1.18 5.57
C ASN A 199 21.93 -1.61 5.92
N GLY A 200 22.80 -1.70 4.93
CA GLY A 200 24.22 -2.00 5.15
C GLY A 200 24.45 -3.32 5.93
N ASN A 201 25.31 -3.28 6.94
CA ASN A 201 25.68 -4.45 7.75
C ASN A 201 24.79 -4.64 8.99
N GLY A 202 23.52 -4.33 8.91
CA GLY A 202 22.55 -4.53 10.01
C GLY A 202 22.62 -5.97 10.55
N LYS A 203 22.60 -6.10 11.88
CA LYS A 203 22.62 -7.40 12.59
C LYS A 203 21.23 -7.76 13.11
N LEU A 204 20.23 -7.71 12.25
CA LEU A 204 18.88 -8.10 12.60
C LEU A 204 18.68 -9.59 12.31
N THR A 205 18.08 -10.32 13.23
CA THR A 205 17.73 -11.73 13.05
C THR A 205 16.25 -11.88 12.65
N GLU A 206 15.88 -13.07 12.16
CA GLU A 206 14.49 -13.39 11.85
C GLU A 206 13.60 -13.28 13.09
N ASP A 207 14.08 -13.77 14.24
CA ASP A 207 13.37 -13.72 15.51
C ASP A 207 13.16 -12.29 16.02
N ASP A 208 14.11 -11.37 15.78
CA ASP A 208 13.97 -9.95 16.14
C ASP A 208 12.80 -9.33 15.35
N VAL A 209 12.72 -9.58 14.03
CA VAL A 209 11.62 -9.09 13.19
C VAL A 209 10.28 -9.66 13.63
N ILE A 210 10.21 -10.98 13.88
CA ILE A 210 8.99 -11.65 14.32
C ILE A 210 8.53 -11.10 15.68
N THR A 211 9.46 -10.91 16.62
CA THR A 211 9.18 -10.38 17.96
C THR A 211 8.67 -8.95 17.87
N TYR A 212 9.33 -8.11 17.08
CA TYR A 212 8.90 -6.72 16.86
C TYR A 212 7.49 -6.65 16.27
N CYS A 213 7.18 -7.49 15.29
CA CYS A 213 5.84 -7.60 14.73
C CYS A 213 4.80 -8.08 15.75
N LYS A 214 5.17 -9.03 16.63
CA LYS A 214 4.28 -9.57 17.68
C LYS A 214 3.87 -8.51 18.69
N GLU A 215 4.74 -7.56 18.99
CA GLU A 215 4.45 -6.45 19.91
C GLU A 215 3.51 -5.39 19.33
N LYS A 216 3.48 -5.24 18.02
CA LYS A 216 2.75 -4.16 17.33
C LYS A 216 1.53 -4.62 16.55
N LEU A 217 1.42 -5.91 16.26
CA LEU A 217 0.34 -6.51 15.47
C LEU A 217 -0.42 -7.58 16.27
N ALA A 218 -1.65 -7.83 15.84
CA ALA A 218 -2.36 -9.00 16.32
C ALA A 218 -1.57 -10.29 16.00
N SER A 219 -1.57 -11.25 16.91
CA SER A 219 -0.71 -12.45 16.85
C SER A 219 -0.80 -13.23 15.54
N PHE A 220 -1.97 -13.27 14.90
CA PHE A 220 -2.20 -13.96 13.63
C PHE A 220 -1.63 -13.20 12.41
N LYS A 221 -1.29 -11.92 12.55
CA LYS A 221 -0.71 -11.09 11.48
C LYS A 221 0.81 -11.15 11.42
N LYS A 222 1.48 -11.54 12.52
CA LYS A 222 2.94 -11.61 12.53
C LYS A 222 3.46 -12.58 11.47
N PRO A 223 4.61 -12.33 10.84
CA PRO A 223 5.24 -13.30 9.95
C PRO A 223 5.53 -14.61 10.68
N LYS A 224 5.23 -15.74 10.02
CA LYS A 224 5.67 -17.06 10.46
C LYS A 224 7.11 -17.31 10.01
N PHE A 225 7.49 -16.70 8.88
CA PHE A 225 8.82 -16.83 8.28
C PHE A 225 9.34 -15.46 7.87
N VAL A 226 10.62 -15.23 8.10
CA VAL A 226 11.36 -14.07 7.62
C VAL A 226 12.54 -14.57 6.80
N GLU A 227 12.83 -13.94 5.67
CA GLU A 227 13.98 -14.25 4.84
C GLU A 227 14.68 -12.96 4.46
N PHE A 228 15.95 -12.83 4.84
CA PHE A 228 16.78 -11.71 4.42
C PHE A 228 17.28 -11.95 3.01
N ILE A 229 17.18 -10.92 2.18
CA ILE A 229 17.61 -10.94 0.77
C ILE A 229 18.35 -9.66 0.42
N ASP A 230 19.21 -9.73 -0.59
CA ASP A 230 20.02 -8.57 -1.00
C ASP A 230 19.20 -7.46 -1.65
N ALA A 231 18.17 -7.81 -2.41
CA ALA A 231 17.28 -6.86 -3.09
C ALA A 231 15.91 -7.46 -3.42
N LEU A 232 14.88 -6.63 -3.39
CA LEU A 232 13.56 -6.96 -3.91
C LEU A 232 13.51 -6.73 -5.42
N GLN A 233 13.01 -7.71 -6.17
CA GLN A 233 12.79 -7.54 -7.60
C GLN A 233 11.66 -6.54 -7.86
N LYS A 234 11.93 -5.57 -8.74
CA LYS A 234 11.01 -4.50 -9.10
C LYS A 234 10.82 -4.44 -10.61
N ASN A 235 9.66 -4.02 -11.05
CA ASN A 235 9.43 -3.68 -12.45
C ASN A 235 10.09 -2.34 -12.80
N THR A 236 10.03 -1.95 -14.08
CA THR A 236 10.59 -0.68 -14.60
C THR A 236 10.03 0.57 -13.93
N MET A 237 8.85 0.47 -13.31
CA MET A 237 8.21 1.55 -12.55
C MET A 237 8.55 1.53 -11.05
N GLY A 238 9.47 0.66 -10.61
CA GLY A 238 9.89 0.53 -9.22
C GLY A 238 8.94 -0.27 -8.32
N LYS A 239 7.92 -0.93 -8.88
CA LYS A 239 6.96 -1.72 -8.11
C LYS A 239 7.49 -3.13 -7.86
N ILE A 240 7.43 -3.58 -6.61
CA ILE A 240 7.85 -4.92 -6.18
C ILE A 240 7.01 -6.00 -6.87
N LEU A 241 7.69 -7.03 -7.39
CA LEU A 241 7.10 -8.18 -8.06
C LEU A 241 6.76 -9.29 -7.05
N LYS A 242 5.70 -9.09 -6.25
CA LYS A 242 5.27 -10.03 -5.20
C LYS A 242 4.99 -11.45 -5.72
N GLU A 243 4.60 -11.59 -6.98
CA GLU A 243 4.35 -12.90 -7.59
C GLU A 243 5.63 -13.75 -7.66
N GLU A 244 6.78 -13.15 -7.95
CA GLU A 244 8.07 -13.86 -7.96
C GLU A 244 8.48 -14.30 -6.54
N LEU A 245 8.17 -13.48 -5.52
CA LEU A 245 8.39 -13.84 -4.12
C LEU A 245 7.50 -15.02 -3.67
N ARG A 246 6.24 -15.06 -4.12
CA ARG A 246 5.35 -16.21 -3.89
C ARG A 246 5.90 -17.49 -4.53
N LYS A 247 6.41 -17.42 -5.77
CA LYS A 247 7.04 -18.56 -6.46
C LYS A 247 8.28 -19.05 -5.70
N ARG A 248 9.12 -18.13 -5.21
CA ARG A 248 10.30 -18.44 -4.38
C ARG A 248 9.89 -19.13 -3.08
N GLY A 249 8.86 -18.64 -2.42
CA GLY A 249 8.31 -19.25 -1.20
C GLY A 249 7.79 -20.66 -1.40
N LYS A 250 7.21 -20.98 -2.55
CA LYS A 250 6.69 -22.31 -2.88
C LYS A 250 7.79 -23.37 -3.14
N LYS A 251 8.99 -22.96 -3.57
CA LYS A 251 10.10 -23.90 -3.86
C LYS A 251 10.75 -24.47 -2.61
N ASN A 252 10.50 -23.87 -1.46
CA ASN A 252 11.10 -24.26 -0.18
C ASN A 252 10.14 -25.09 0.68
N TRP A 253 9.08 -25.65 0.06
CA TRP A 253 8.06 -26.51 0.71
C TRP A 253 8.02 -27.89 0.09
#